data_52177181f8f61e62d94f406e228309ba
#
_entry.id   52177181f8f61e62d94f406e228309ba
#
_cell.length_a   1.000
_cell.length_b   1.000
_cell.length_c   1.000
_cell.angle_alpha   90.00
_cell.angle_beta   90.00
_cell.angle_gamma   90.00
#
_symmetry.space_group_name_H-M   'P 1'
#
loop_
_entity.id
_entity.type
_entity.pdbx_description
1 polymer ?
#
loop_
_entity_poly.entity_id
_entity_poly.type
_entity_poly.pdbx_seq_one_letter_code
_entity_poly.pdbx_strand_id
1 'polypeptide(L)'
;KTSSLRGTIVEGDIIPALIDELPVIALMACFAKGQTIIKDAHELRVKESDRIAIMTENLGAMGADIIDTEDGFIINSRSNNTIPTLYGTNINCSMDHRIAMTFAVAGLNADGETIITDSDCVDVSYPGFFTQLEQLFSQNQSQKDSENTL
;
A
#
# COMPACT_ATOMS: atom_id res chain seq x y z
N LYS A 1 -5.24 18.25 -5.73
CA LYS A 1 -6.54 18.13 -5.03
C LYS A 1 -6.62 16.75 -4.41
N THR A 2 -7.01 16.67 -3.14
CA THR A 2 -7.29 15.40 -2.46
C THR A 2 -8.53 14.76 -3.08
N SER A 3 -8.46 13.48 -3.45
CA SER A 3 -9.57 12.71 -4.00
C SER A 3 -10.27 11.93 -2.89
N SER A 4 -11.59 11.72 -3.03
CA SER A 4 -12.34 10.81 -2.17
C SER A 4 -12.44 9.46 -2.89
N LEU A 5 -11.67 8.48 -2.44
CA LEU A 5 -11.68 7.14 -2.99
C LEU A 5 -12.94 6.39 -2.55
N ARG A 6 -13.44 5.52 -3.43
CA ARG A 6 -14.56 4.62 -3.14
C ARG A 6 -14.16 3.20 -3.46
N GLY A 7 -14.60 2.28 -2.61
CA GLY A 7 -14.44 0.85 -2.84
C GLY A 7 -15.08 0.42 -4.15
N THR A 8 -14.48 -0.55 -4.79
CA THR A 8 -14.88 -1.08 -6.10
C THR A 8 -14.48 -2.54 -6.23
N ILE A 9 -14.95 -3.20 -7.29
CA ILE A 9 -14.48 -4.54 -7.68
C ILE A 9 -13.47 -4.37 -8.81
N VAL A 10 -12.30 -4.98 -8.65
CA VAL A 10 -11.22 -5.07 -9.66
C VAL A 10 -11.08 -6.53 -10.03
N GLU A 11 -11.47 -6.89 -11.26
CA GLU A 11 -11.59 -8.29 -11.71
C GLU A 11 -11.44 -8.43 -13.23
N GLY A 12 -11.27 -9.64 -13.70
CA GLY A 12 -11.33 -10.00 -15.11
C GLY A 12 -10.17 -9.46 -15.95
N ASP A 13 -10.46 -9.03 -17.16
CA ASP A 13 -9.45 -8.70 -18.19
C ASP A 13 -8.48 -7.58 -17.82
N ILE A 14 -8.80 -6.77 -16.82
CA ILE A 14 -7.90 -5.71 -16.34
C ILE A 14 -6.77 -6.22 -15.45
N ILE A 15 -6.96 -7.37 -14.81
CA ILE A 15 -6.01 -7.93 -13.82
C ILE A 15 -4.61 -8.13 -14.41
N PRO A 16 -4.43 -8.76 -15.59
CA PRO A 16 -3.10 -8.93 -16.16
C PRO A 16 -2.37 -7.60 -16.42
N ALA A 17 -3.10 -6.55 -16.77
CA ALA A 17 -2.53 -5.22 -16.99
C ALA A 17 -2.15 -4.50 -15.68
N LEU A 18 -2.78 -4.86 -14.56
CA LEU A 18 -2.58 -4.25 -13.25
C LEU A 18 -1.79 -5.14 -12.28
N ILE A 19 -1.36 -6.33 -12.70
CA ILE A 19 -0.86 -7.37 -11.78
C ILE A 19 0.25 -6.86 -10.86
N ASP A 20 1.11 -6.04 -11.37
CA ASP A 20 2.24 -5.48 -10.62
C ASP A 20 1.88 -4.25 -9.78
N GLU A 21 0.75 -3.60 -10.08
CA GLU A 21 0.21 -2.45 -9.36
C GLU A 21 -0.81 -2.86 -8.29
N LEU A 22 -1.28 -4.12 -8.27
CA LEU A 22 -2.27 -4.57 -7.29
C LEU A 22 -1.85 -4.36 -5.83
N PRO A 23 -0.57 -4.49 -5.44
CA PRO A 23 -0.14 -4.16 -4.08
C PRO A 23 -0.45 -2.71 -3.68
N VAL A 24 -0.12 -1.73 -4.52
CA VAL A 24 -0.41 -0.32 -4.21
C VAL A 24 -1.90 -0.02 -4.33
N ILE A 25 -2.64 -0.70 -5.20
CA ILE A 25 -4.10 -0.59 -5.29
C ILE A 25 -4.75 -1.12 -4.00
N ALA A 26 -4.27 -2.22 -3.45
CA ALA A 26 -4.73 -2.74 -2.15
C ALA A 26 -4.46 -1.75 -1.01
N LEU A 27 -3.28 -1.11 -1.00
CA LEU A 27 -3.00 -0.03 -0.06
C LEU A 27 -3.98 1.15 -0.22
N MET A 28 -4.22 1.60 -1.44
CA MET A 28 -5.19 2.68 -1.72
C MET A 28 -6.60 2.30 -1.26
N ALA A 29 -6.98 1.04 -1.39
CA ALA A 29 -8.27 0.52 -0.96
C ALA A 29 -8.47 0.65 0.56
N CYS A 30 -7.40 0.58 1.37
CA CYS A 30 -7.49 0.81 2.81
C CYS A 30 -8.02 2.21 3.16
N PHE A 31 -7.83 3.19 2.27
CA PHE A 31 -8.29 4.57 2.44
C PHE A 31 -9.59 4.88 1.67
N ALA A 32 -10.13 3.91 0.93
CA ALA A 32 -11.36 4.08 0.17
C ALA A 32 -12.60 3.91 1.07
N LYS A 33 -13.70 4.58 0.74
CA LYS A 33 -14.99 4.38 1.43
C LYS A 33 -15.70 3.15 0.88
N GLY A 34 -16.13 2.27 1.76
CA GLY A 34 -16.83 1.04 1.40
C GLY A 34 -15.85 -0.13 1.21
N GLN A 35 -16.29 -1.18 0.56
CA GLN A 35 -15.51 -2.40 0.34
C GLN A 35 -14.84 -2.37 -1.03
N THR A 36 -13.57 -2.78 -1.09
CA THR A 36 -12.87 -3.10 -2.33
C THR A 36 -12.63 -4.60 -2.39
N ILE A 37 -12.92 -5.20 -3.53
CA ILE A 37 -12.67 -6.61 -3.81
C ILE A 37 -11.72 -6.68 -5.00
N ILE A 38 -10.59 -7.34 -4.84
CA ILE A 38 -9.65 -7.68 -5.92
C ILE A 38 -9.71 -9.18 -6.08
N LYS A 39 -10.00 -9.68 -7.28
CA LYS A 39 -10.09 -11.11 -7.58
C LYS A 39 -9.51 -11.43 -8.96
N ASP A 40 -9.47 -12.70 -9.35
CA ASP A 40 -8.83 -13.19 -10.58
C ASP A 40 -7.31 -12.90 -10.62
N ALA A 41 -6.69 -12.63 -9.46
CA ALA A 41 -5.29 -12.24 -9.34
C ALA A 41 -4.41 -13.33 -8.72
N HIS A 42 -4.76 -14.61 -8.90
CA HIS A 42 -4.03 -15.75 -8.31
C HIS A 42 -2.54 -15.78 -8.72
N GLU A 43 -2.17 -15.15 -9.84
CA GLU A 43 -0.78 -15.02 -10.27
C GLU A 43 0.09 -14.28 -9.24
N LEU A 44 -0.49 -13.43 -8.39
CA LEU A 44 0.22 -12.77 -7.30
C LEU A 44 0.83 -13.74 -6.28
N ARG A 45 0.30 -14.98 -6.20
CA ARG A 45 0.82 -15.99 -5.27
C ARG A 45 2.13 -16.64 -5.73
N VAL A 46 2.45 -16.50 -7.01
CA VAL A 46 3.62 -17.12 -7.64
C VAL A 46 4.60 -16.10 -8.25
N LYS A 47 4.54 -14.86 -7.80
CA LYS A 47 5.51 -13.81 -8.14
C LYS A 47 6.82 -14.02 -7.36
N GLU A 48 7.60 -12.99 -7.14
CA GLU A 48 8.83 -13.01 -6.32
C GLU A 48 8.55 -13.53 -4.90
N SER A 49 7.31 -13.33 -4.45
CA SER A 49 6.77 -13.77 -3.17
C SER A 49 5.28 -14.12 -3.34
N ASP A 50 4.66 -14.75 -2.33
CA ASP A 50 3.19 -14.80 -2.25
C ASP A 50 2.69 -13.40 -1.84
N ARG A 51 2.49 -12.51 -2.84
CA ARG A 51 2.07 -11.13 -2.60
C ARG A 51 0.72 -11.04 -1.92
N ILE A 52 -0.19 -12.01 -2.12
CA ILE A 52 -1.48 -12.01 -1.45
C ILE A 52 -1.29 -12.21 0.05
N ALA A 53 -0.56 -13.23 0.46
CA ALA A 53 -0.32 -13.52 1.86
C ALA A 53 0.43 -12.38 2.55
N ILE A 54 1.52 -11.88 1.94
CA ILE A 54 2.38 -10.83 2.53
C ILE A 54 1.64 -9.50 2.64
N MET A 55 0.85 -9.11 1.63
CA MET A 55 0.04 -7.90 1.70
C MET A 55 -1.00 -7.98 2.81
N THR A 56 -1.67 -9.15 2.94
CA THR A 56 -2.68 -9.36 3.98
C THR A 56 -2.05 -9.32 5.37
N GLU A 57 -0.93 -9.98 5.58
CA GLU A 57 -0.20 -9.97 6.86
C GLU A 57 0.22 -8.55 7.26
N ASN A 58 0.93 -7.86 6.39
CA ASN A 58 1.49 -6.56 6.71
C ASN A 58 0.43 -5.45 6.82
N LEU A 59 -0.55 -5.37 5.90
CA LEU A 59 -1.65 -4.40 6.02
C LEU A 59 -2.51 -4.70 7.25
N GLY A 60 -2.76 -5.97 7.55
CA GLY A 60 -3.44 -6.38 8.77
C GLY A 60 -2.70 -5.95 10.03
N ALA A 61 -1.36 -6.12 10.07
CA ALA A 61 -0.51 -5.65 11.17
C ALA A 61 -0.54 -4.11 11.31
N MET A 62 -0.68 -3.37 10.21
CA MET A 62 -0.90 -1.92 10.22
C MET A 62 -2.34 -1.53 10.62
N GLY A 63 -3.22 -2.47 10.90
CA GLY A 63 -4.59 -2.24 11.37
C GLY A 63 -5.64 -2.13 10.26
N ALA A 64 -5.32 -2.49 9.01
CA ALA A 64 -6.31 -2.59 7.95
C ALA A 64 -7.25 -3.79 8.18
N ASP A 65 -8.51 -3.63 7.76
CA ASP A 65 -9.47 -4.74 7.69
C ASP A 65 -9.37 -5.36 6.30
N ILE A 66 -8.47 -6.33 6.19
CA ILE A 66 -8.13 -7.03 4.95
C ILE A 66 -8.24 -8.54 5.16
N ILE A 67 -8.79 -9.22 4.19
CA ILE A 67 -8.94 -10.69 4.14
C ILE A 67 -8.34 -11.16 2.84
N ASP A 68 -7.44 -12.14 2.90
CA ASP A 68 -6.99 -12.84 1.71
C ASP A 68 -8.06 -13.80 1.18
N THR A 69 -8.08 -13.96 -0.12
CA THR A 69 -8.88 -14.96 -0.81
C THR A 69 -7.95 -15.86 -1.64
N GLU A 70 -8.47 -16.90 -2.23
CA GLU A 70 -7.66 -17.80 -3.06
C GLU A 70 -6.90 -17.02 -4.16
N ASP A 71 -7.53 -15.98 -4.71
CA ASP A 71 -7.08 -15.26 -5.90
C ASP A 71 -7.04 -13.73 -5.73
N GLY A 72 -7.03 -13.22 -4.48
CA GLY A 72 -6.97 -11.76 -4.26
C GLY A 72 -7.23 -11.32 -2.83
N PHE A 73 -7.98 -10.20 -2.68
CA PHE A 73 -8.22 -9.56 -1.39
C PHE A 73 -9.65 -9.04 -1.26
N ILE A 74 -10.17 -9.04 -0.04
CA ILE A 74 -11.31 -8.24 0.36
C ILE A 74 -10.83 -7.22 1.37
N ILE A 75 -10.99 -5.93 1.08
CA ILE A 75 -10.54 -4.83 1.93
C ILE A 75 -11.76 -4.01 2.33
N ASN A 76 -12.01 -3.93 3.64
CA ASN A 76 -13.14 -3.21 4.18
C ASN A 76 -12.67 -1.86 4.74
N SER A 77 -13.33 -0.78 4.34
CA SER A 77 -13.18 0.48 5.04
C SER A 77 -13.93 0.42 6.37
N ARG A 78 -13.31 0.85 7.44
CA ARG A 78 -14.01 1.00 8.73
C ARG A 78 -15.14 2.03 8.59
N SER A 79 -16.34 1.63 8.96
CA SER A 79 -17.65 2.18 8.60
C SER A 79 -18.03 3.56 9.19
N ASN A 80 -17.13 4.37 9.77
CA ASN A 80 -17.52 5.54 10.57
C ASN A 80 -17.20 6.90 9.93
N ASN A 81 -17.20 7.05 8.60
CA ASN A 81 -16.87 8.30 7.91
C ASN A 81 -15.48 8.91 8.23
N THR A 82 -14.67 8.23 9.01
CA THR A 82 -13.28 8.60 9.25
C THR A 82 -12.38 7.85 8.28
N ILE A 83 -11.35 8.52 7.75
CA ILE A 83 -10.29 7.86 6.98
C ILE A 83 -9.63 6.87 7.94
N PRO A 84 -9.52 5.57 7.58
CA PRO A 84 -8.82 4.61 8.42
C PRO A 84 -7.39 5.08 8.65
N THR A 85 -6.95 5.05 9.90
CA THR A 85 -5.54 5.30 10.24
C THR A 85 -4.82 3.98 10.19
N LEU A 86 -3.78 3.89 9.37
CA LEU A 86 -2.81 2.81 9.45
C LEU A 86 -1.80 3.14 10.55
N TYR A 87 -1.27 2.12 11.20
CA TYR A 87 -0.29 2.26 12.27
C TYR A 87 1.06 1.73 11.82
N GLY A 88 2.13 2.43 12.20
CA GLY A 88 3.49 2.00 11.95
C GLY A 88 3.80 0.67 12.63
N THR A 89 4.54 -0.20 11.95
CA THR A 89 4.93 -1.53 12.45
C THR A 89 6.16 -2.03 11.70
N ASN A 90 6.66 -3.20 12.10
CA ASN A 90 7.69 -3.91 11.37
C ASN A 90 7.07 -4.62 10.15
N ILE A 91 7.59 -4.34 8.97
CA ILE A 91 7.15 -4.89 7.69
C ILE A 91 8.20 -5.87 7.19
N ASN A 92 7.78 -7.10 6.92
CA ASN A 92 8.58 -8.08 6.21
C ASN A 92 8.22 -8.00 4.72
N CYS A 93 9.13 -7.48 3.89
CA CYS A 93 8.88 -7.39 2.45
C CYS A 93 9.24 -8.68 1.68
N SER A 94 9.82 -9.68 2.34
CA SER A 94 10.21 -10.96 1.74
C SER A 94 11.05 -10.82 0.47
N MET A 95 11.98 -9.86 0.45
CA MET A 95 12.84 -9.53 -0.70
C MET A 95 12.06 -9.11 -1.97
N ASP A 96 10.76 -8.80 -1.84
CA ASP A 96 9.93 -8.32 -2.95
C ASP A 96 9.95 -6.80 -2.99
N HIS A 97 10.57 -6.25 -4.04
CA HIS A 97 10.73 -4.81 -4.21
C HIS A 97 9.41 -4.06 -4.33
N ARG A 98 8.35 -4.67 -4.90
CA ARG A 98 7.03 -4.02 -5.01
C ARG A 98 6.34 -3.96 -3.66
N ILE A 99 6.50 -4.99 -2.84
CA ILE A 99 6.04 -4.97 -1.45
C ILE A 99 6.79 -3.90 -0.66
N ALA A 100 8.12 -3.87 -0.73
CA ALA A 100 8.92 -2.88 -0.02
C ALA A 100 8.52 -1.43 -0.40
N MET A 101 8.38 -1.13 -1.70
CA MET A 101 7.95 0.19 -2.17
C MET A 101 6.51 0.53 -1.74
N THR A 102 5.60 -0.43 -1.77
CA THR A 102 4.21 -0.23 -1.34
C THR A 102 4.15 0.15 0.14
N PHE A 103 4.90 -0.57 0.99
CA PHE A 103 4.91 -0.29 2.43
C PHE A 103 5.74 0.93 2.80
N ALA A 104 6.71 1.36 1.99
CA ALA A 104 7.35 2.66 2.15
C ALA A 104 6.33 3.81 1.98
N VAL A 105 5.46 3.71 0.97
CA VAL A 105 4.35 4.68 0.79
C VAL A 105 3.31 4.55 1.91
N ALA A 106 3.00 3.34 2.36
CA ALA A 106 2.09 3.12 3.49
C ALA A 106 2.60 3.80 4.76
N GLY A 107 3.91 3.67 5.07
CA GLY A 107 4.55 4.28 6.23
C GLY A 107 4.45 5.80 6.25
N LEU A 108 4.47 6.48 5.10
CA LEU A 108 4.26 7.94 5.02
C LEU A 108 2.83 8.37 5.43
N ASN A 109 1.87 7.44 5.42
CA ASN A 109 0.47 7.67 5.76
C ASN A 109 0.05 6.94 7.04
N ALA A 110 1.00 6.34 7.74
CA ALA A 110 0.76 5.62 8.99
C ALA A 110 1.07 6.51 10.20
N ASP A 111 0.42 6.24 11.32
CA ASP A 111 0.72 6.84 12.61
C ASP A 111 1.78 6.00 13.33
N GLY A 112 2.90 6.63 13.68
CA GLY A 112 4.05 5.96 14.29
C GLY A 112 5.12 5.53 13.28
N GLU A 113 6.09 4.76 13.77
CA GLU A 113 7.27 4.34 12.99
C GLU A 113 6.99 3.06 12.20
N THR A 114 7.37 3.06 10.93
CA THR A 114 7.33 1.88 10.06
C THR A 114 8.75 1.46 9.69
N ILE A 115 9.10 0.22 9.99
CA ILE A 115 10.42 -0.35 9.70
C ILE A 115 10.24 -1.44 8.64
N ILE A 116 10.95 -1.34 7.52
CA ILE A 116 10.89 -2.32 6.43
C ILE A 116 12.20 -3.11 6.43
N THR A 117 12.10 -4.41 6.67
CA THR A 117 13.27 -5.31 6.61
C THR A 117 13.57 -5.67 5.17
N ASP A 118 14.87 -5.89 4.87
CA ASP A 118 15.36 -6.31 3.55
C ASP A 118 14.98 -5.36 2.40
N SER A 119 14.79 -4.07 2.69
CA SER A 119 14.35 -3.06 1.73
C SER A 119 15.37 -2.78 0.61
N ASP A 120 16.61 -3.23 0.75
CA ASP A 120 17.66 -3.11 -0.29
C ASP A 120 17.29 -3.82 -1.60
N CYS A 121 16.33 -4.76 -1.56
CA CYS A 121 15.79 -5.41 -2.76
C CYS A 121 15.19 -4.41 -3.77
N VAL A 122 14.81 -3.23 -3.33
CA VAL A 122 14.29 -2.16 -4.20
C VAL A 122 15.33 -1.67 -5.20
N ASP A 123 16.61 -1.63 -4.83
CA ASP A 123 17.68 -1.13 -5.70
C ASP A 123 17.90 -1.97 -6.96
N VAL A 124 17.40 -3.21 -6.99
CA VAL A 124 17.45 -4.08 -8.18
C VAL A 124 16.57 -3.54 -9.30
N SER A 125 15.41 -2.96 -8.97
CA SER A 125 14.41 -2.51 -9.95
C SER A 125 14.26 -0.99 -10.01
N TYR A 126 14.50 -0.30 -8.91
CA TYR A 126 14.41 1.16 -8.82
C TYR A 126 15.52 1.74 -7.94
N PRO A 127 16.76 1.82 -8.43
CA PRO A 127 17.85 2.45 -7.68
C PRO A 127 17.51 3.88 -7.28
N GLY A 128 17.72 4.21 -6.00
CA GLY A 128 17.45 5.55 -5.49
C GLY A 128 15.99 5.86 -5.15
N PHE A 129 15.10 4.88 -5.14
CA PHE A 129 13.69 5.06 -4.77
C PHE A 129 13.52 5.78 -3.42
N PHE A 130 14.18 5.30 -2.37
CA PHE A 130 14.05 5.89 -1.04
C PHE A 130 14.54 7.34 -1.00
N THR A 131 15.65 7.65 -1.66
CA THR A 131 16.16 9.04 -1.76
C THR A 131 15.15 9.96 -2.44
N GLN A 132 14.51 9.51 -3.52
CA GLN A 132 13.48 10.30 -4.20
C GLN A 132 12.23 10.45 -3.34
N LEU A 133 11.82 9.40 -2.63
CA LEU A 133 10.67 9.44 -1.73
C LEU A 133 10.88 10.47 -0.62
N GLU A 134 12.06 10.50 0.02
CA GLU A 134 12.44 11.47 1.03
C GLU A 134 12.44 12.91 0.50
N GLN A 135 12.96 13.12 -0.71
CA GLN A 135 12.96 14.45 -1.35
C GLN A 135 11.54 14.96 -1.59
N LEU A 136 10.65 14.11 -2.12
CA LEU A 136 9.25 14.47 -2.34
C LEU A 136 8.52 14.79 -1.03
N PHE A 137 8.79 14.04 0.03
CA PHE A 137 8.19 14.26 1.33
C PHE A 137 8.66 15.56 1.97
N SER A 138 9.96 15.86 1.92
CA SER A 138 10.56 17.08 2.46
C SER A 138 10.05 18.33 1.73
N GLN A 139 9.88 18.28 0.41
CA GLN A 139 9.34 19.39 -0.36
C GLN A 139 7.88 19.71 0.02
N ASN A 140 7.06 18.70 0.27
CA ASN A 140 5.67 18.88 0.67
C ASN A 140 5.53 19.47 2.08
N GLN A 141 6.44 19.16 3.00
CA GLN A 141 6.45 19.78 4.34
C GLN A 141 6.80 21.27 4.26
N SER A 142 7.83 21.62 3.51
CA SER A 142 8.25 23.02 3.33
C SER A 142 7.16 23.90 2.71
N GLN A 143 6.32 23.36 1.82
CA GLN A 143 5.17 24.07 1.25
C GLN A 143 4.04 24.29 2.26
N LYS A 144 3.73 23.29 3.09
CA LYS A 144 2.69 23.41 4.13
C LYS A 144 3.08 24.43 5.21
N ASP A 145 4.35 24.47 5.60
CA ASP A 145 4.84 25.42 6.59
C ASP A 145 4.80 26.87 6.06
N SER A 146 5.05 27.08 4.76
CA SER A 146 4.95 28.39 4.12
C SER A 146 3.50 28.88 3.95
N GLU A 147 2.53 27.98 3.76
CA GLU A 147 1.11 28.35 3.67
C GLU A 147 0.46 28.65 5.04
N ASN A 148 0.99 28.06 6.12
CA ASN A 148 0.49 28.29 7.49
C ASN A 148 1.11 29.54 8.15
N THR A 149 2.01 30.25 7.50
CA THR A 149 2.70 31.44 8.03
C THR A 149 2.11 32.76 7.47
N LEU A 150 1.05 32.70 6.66
CA LEU A 150 0.28 33.83 6.14
C LEU A 150 -1.10 33.92 6.79
#